data_2b507acb12963cabd5101dc10be0a7b5
#
_entry.id   2b507acb12963cabd5101dc10be0a7b5
#
_cell.length_a   1.000
_cell.length_b   1.000
_cell.length_c   1.000
_cell.angle_alpha   90.00
_cell.angle_beta   90.00
_cell.angle_gamma   90.00
#
_symmetry.space_group_name_H-M   'P 1'
#
loop_
_entity.id
_entity.type
_entity.pdbx_description
1 polymer ?
#
loop_
_entity_poly.entity_id
_entity_poly.type
_entity_poly.pdbx_seq_one_letter_code
_entity_poly.pdbx_strand_id
1 'polypeptide(L)'
;MATGHHLLVPVKANQPTLLQHLTETYLAQPPQDRHHTHEIGRHHRIERRLTRTWSLPPGVGTEDWHAHFCTLVEIQRHTDVFDTRQKDWVLCQETAVYLSTATLSAVEAAHAIRAHWGIENRLHYVRDVTLGEDASRIRRNPGLFALLRSFALNLLRFNGVTNISLGLYDNALNFDRLLAYQGL
;
A
#
# COMPACT_ATOMS: atom_id res chain seq x y z
N MET A 1 -2.03 0.41 -28.48
CA MET A 1 -2.08 1.80 -28.00
C MET A 1 -1.44 1.81 -26.62
N ALA A 2 -0.40 2.64 -26.40
CA ALA A 2 0.17 2.82 -25.08
C ALA A 2 -0.87 3.57 -24.22
N THR A 3 -1.37 2.93 -23.19
CA THR A 3 -2.43 3.49 -22.33
C THR A 3 -1.90 4.59 -21.38
N GLY A 4 -0.60 4.90 -21.42
CA GLY A 4 0.04 5.84 -20.49
C GLY A 4 0.11 5.37 -19.04
N HIS A 5 -0.27 4.11 -18.77
CA HIS A 5 -0.19 3.52 -17.44
C HIS A 5 1.13 2.78 -17.26
N HIS A 6 1.66 2.83 -16.06
CA HIS A 6 2.87 2.13 -15.65
C HIS A 6 2.56 1.08 -14.59
N LEU A 7 3.36 0.02 -14.60
CA LEU A 7 3.29 -1.05 -13.60
C LEU A 7 4.42 -0.86 -12.59
N LEU A 8 4.12 -1.13 -11.32
CA LEU A 8 5.09 -1.28 -10.25
C LEU A 8 4.69 -2.55 -9.48
N VAL A 9 5.46 -3.62 -9.65
CA VAL A 9 5.09 -4.96 -9.17
C VAL A 9 6.15 -5.51 -8.22
N PRO A 10 5.75 -6.15 -7.11
CA PRO A 10 6.70 -6.80 -6.22
C PRO A 10 7.24 -8.09 -6.82
N VAL A 11 8.55 -8.31 -6.69
CA VAL A 11 9.21 -9.59 -6.98
C VAL A 11 9.24 -10.39 -5.68
N LYS A 12 8.46 -11.47 -5.64
CA LYS A 12 8.30 -12.31 -4.44
C LYS A 12 9.06 -13.64 -4.58
N ALA A 13 9.18 -14.37 -3.49
CA ALA A 13 9.83 -15.68 -3.43
C ALA A 13 9.23 -16.76 -4.35
N ASN A 14 8.03 -16.53 -4.91
CA ASN A 14 7.44 -17.39 -5.95
C ASN A 14 8.10 -17.25 -7.33
N GLN A 15 9.01 -16.28 -7.48
CA GLN A 15 9.87 -16.08 -8.66
C GLN A 15 11.36 -16.12 -8.26
N PRO A 16 11.85 -17.27 -7.79
CA PRO A 16 13.19 -17.36 -7.19
C PRO A 16 14.31 -17.06 -8.19
N THR A 17 14.18 -17.53 -9.41
CA THR A 17 15.20 -17.32 -10.47
C THR A 17 15.34 -15.83 -10.82
N LEU A 18 14.23 -15.12 -10.97
CA LEU A 18 14.25 -13.68 -11.24
C LEU A 18 14.85 -12.91 -10.05
N LEU A 19 14.40 -13.22 -8.84
CA LEU A 19 14.90 -12.56 -7.63
C LEU A 19 16.39 -12.78 -7.44
N GLN A 20 16.87 -14.00 -7.66
CA GLN A 20 18.31 -14.33 -7.59
C GLN A 20 19.08 -13.53 -8.62
N HIS A 21 18.65 -13.54 -9.89
CA HIS A 21 19.31 -12.78 -10.96
C HIS A 21 19.41 -11.28 -10.64
N LEU A 22 18.30 -10.67 -10.17
CA LEU A 22 18.29 -9.26 -9.77
C LEU A 22 19.22 -8.98 -8.59
N THR A 23 19.28 -9.90 -7.63
CA THR A 23 20.13 -9.76 -6.45
C THR A 23 21.61 -9.81 -6.84
N GLU A 24 22.00 -10.80 -7.63
CA GLU A 24 23.40 -11.00 -8.02
C GLU A 24 23.91 -9.92 -8.99
N THR A 25 23.03 -9.46 -9.90
CA THR A 25 23.46 -8.56 -10.98
C THR A 25 23.36 -7.08 -10.60
N TYR A 26 22.31 -6.67 -9.88
CA TYR A 26 22.00 -5.26 -9.65
C TYR A 26 22.08 -4.86 -8.17
N LEU A 27 21.51 -5.63 -7.26
CA LEU A 27 21.48 -5.25 -5.84
C LEU A 27 22.88 -5.28 -5.21
N ALA A 28 23.81 -6.04 -5.77
CA ALA A 28 25.21 -6.05 -5.38
C ALA A 28 25.99 -4.78 -5.82
N GLN A 29 25.43 -3.99 -6.76
CA GLN A 29 26.03 -2.77 -7.26
C GLN A 29 25.56 -1.54 -6.48
N PRO A 30 26.29 -0.42 -6.51
CA PRO A 30 25.83 0.83 -5.92
C PRO A 30 24.52 1.28 -6.58
N PRO A 31 23.49 1.68 -5.81
CA PRO A 31 22.26 2.20 -6.36
C PRO A 31 22.50 3.56 -7.04
N GLN A 32 21.70 3.83 -8.06
CA GLN A 32 21.72 5.10 -8.78
C GLN A 32 21.15 6.23 -7.95
N ASP A 33 20.10 5.93 -7.17
CA ASP A 33 19.44 6.93 -6.30
C ASP A 33 19.01 6.29 -4.97
N ARG A 34 18.92 7.12 -3.91
CA ARG A 34 18.61 6.70 -2.55
C ARG A 34 17.67 7.69 -1.89
N HIS A 35 16.69 7.18 -1.18
CA HIS A 35 15.80 8.01 -0.38
C HIS A 35 15.57 7.39 1.00
N HIS A 36 15.71 8.20 2.04
CA HIS A 36 15.49 7.81 3.43
C HIS A 36 14.24 8.47 3.97
N THR A 37 13.41 7.70 4.64
CA THR A 37 12.31 8.23 5.45
C THR A 37 12.43 7.75 6.88
N HIS A 38 12.09 8.64 7.82
CA HIS A 38 12.02 8.34 9.23
C HIS A 38 10.70 8.86 9.76
N GLU A 39 9.89 7.98 10.33
CA GLU A 39 8.57 8.33 10.85
C GLU A 39 8.40 7.78 12.26
N ILE A 40 7.87 8.63 13.14
CA ILE A 40 7.43 8.25 14.46
C ILE A 40 5.91 8.10 14.39
N GLY A 41 5.47 6.86 14.44
CA GLY A 41 4.06 6.50 14.36
C GLY A 41 3.37 6.47 15.73
N ARG A 42 2.05 6.20 15.70
CA ARG A 42 1.29 5.94 16.93
C ARG A 42 1.72 4.63 17.57
N HIS A 43 1.39 4.43 18.85
CA HIS A 43 1.66 3.19 19.61
C HIS A 43 3.15 2.85 19.73
N HIS A 44 3.99 3.87 19.95
CA HIS A 44 5.43 3.69 20.15
C HIS A 44 6.10 2.92 19.01
N ARG A 45 5.76 3.27 17.77
CA ARG A 45 6.35 2.70 16.57
C ARG A 45 7.26 3.72 15.91
N ILE A 46 8.51 3.33 15.70
CA ILE A 46 9.49 4.08 14.93
C ILE A 46 9.75 3.29 13.64
N GLU A 47 9.60 3.95 12.51
CA GLU A 47 9.81 3.32 11.22
C GLU A 47 10.85 4.08 10.41
N ARG A 48 11.87 3.36 9.94
CA ARG A 48 12.90 3.85 9.04
C ARG A 48 12.84 3.05 7.75
N ARG A 49 12.81 3.75 6.63
CA ARG A 49 12.84 3.12 5.31
C ARG A 49 13.99 3.67 4.51
N LEU A 50 14.68 2.77 3.82
CA LEU A 50 15.65 3.08 2.80
C LEU A 50 15.12 2.54 1.48
N THR A 51 14.85 3.44 0.53
CA THR A 51 14.49 3.10 -0.84
C THR A 51 15.70 3.32 -1.72
N ARG A 52 16.03 2.34 -2.54
CA ARG A 52 17.14 2.38 -3.49
C ARG A 52 16.62 2.03 -4.89
N THR A 53 17.16 2.68 -5.92
CA THR A 53 16.78 2.41 -7.31
C THR A 53 17.98 2.17 -8.19
N TRP A 54 17.76 1.33 -9.21
CA TRP A 54 18.73 1.03 -10.28
C TRP A 54 17.99 1.10 -11.62
N SER A 55 18.64 1.69 -12.62
CA SER A 55 18.15 1.61 -14.00
C SER A 55 18.42 0.21 -14.55
N LEU A 56 17.43 -0.34 -15.21
CA LEU A 56 17.54 -1.63 -15.88
C LEU A 56 17.70 -1.43 -17.39
N PRO A 57 18.65 -2.14 -18.03
CA PRO A 57 18.69 -2.20 -19.48
C PRO A 57 17.49 -2.99 -20.01
N PRO A 58 17.06 -2.76 -21.26
CA PRO A 58 16.02 -3.55 -21.88
C PRO A 58 16.39 -5.05 -21.88
N GLY A 59 15.41 -5.92 -21.59
CA GLY A 59 15.61 -7.36 -21.66
C GLY A 59 16.11 -8.03 -20.38
N VAL A 60 15.92 -7.40 -19.22
CA VAL A 60 16.21 -8.04 -17.94
C VAL A 60 15.25 -9.18 -17.68
N GLY A 61 15.76 -10.40 -17.58
CA GLY A 61 14.99 -11.62 -17.32
C GLY A 61 14.80 -12.47 -18.57
N THR A 62 14.10 -13.60 -18.42
CA THR A 62 13.92 -14.61 -19.47
C THR A 62 12.57 -14.54 -20.18
N GLU A 63 11.62 -13.78 -19.64
CA GLU A 63 10.27 -13.64 -20.18
C GLU A 63 10.14 -12.37 -21.03
N ASP A 64 9.35 -12.43 -22.10
CA ASP A 64 9.16 -11.28 -23.01
C ASP A 64 8.69 -10.00 -22.33
N TRP A 65 7.87 -10.11 -21.29
CA TRP A 65 7.35 -8.97 -20.53
C TRP A 65 8.42 -8.29 -19.66
N HIS A 66 9.52 -8.96 -19.36
CA HIS A 66 10.65 -8.38 -18.63
C HIS A 66 11.34 -7.27 -19.43
N ALA A 67 11.25 -7.28 -20.75
CA ALA A 67 11.81 -6.24 -21.62
C ALA A 67 11.20 -4.84 -21.38
N HIS A 68 10.06 -4.78 -20.71
CA HIS A 68 9.36 -3.52 -20.43
C HIS A 68 9.77 -2.87 -19.11
N PHE A 69 10.56 -3.55 -18.26
CA PHE A 69 11.01 -2.96 -17.02
C PHE A 69 12.20 -2.05 -17.20
N CYS A 70 12.12 -0.85 -16.59
CA CYS A 70 13.12 0.19 -16.66
C CYS A 70 13.81 0.46 -15.33
N THR A 71 13.14 0.16 -14.21
CA THR A 71 13.64 0.46 -12.87
C THR A 71 13.48 -0.72 -11.94
N LEU A 72 14.57 -1.08 -11.27
CA LEU A 72 14.57 -1.95 -10.10
C LEU A 72 14.52 -1.08 -8.85
N VAL A 73 13.66 -1.44 -7.91
CA VAL A 73 13.49 -0.76 -6.64
C VAL A 73 13.66 -1.74 -5.49
N GLU A 74 14.46 -1.39 -4.50
CA GLU A 74 14.56 -2.11 -3.24
C GLU A 74 14.11 -1.19 -2.11
N ILE A 75 13.28 -1.72 -1.22
CA ILE A 75 12.90 -1.05 0.02
C ILE A 75 13.33 -1.90 1.19
N GLN A 76 14.17 -1.34 2.04
CA GLN A 76 14.49 -1.89 3.35
C GLN A 76 13.69 -1.12 4.40
N ARG A 77 12.90 -1.83 5.18
CA ARG A 77 12.08 -1.28 6.26
C ARG A 77 12.58 -1.82 7.59
N HIS A 78 12.91 -0.92 8.49
CA HIS A 78 13.23 -1.19 9.88
C HIS A 78 12.12 -0.59 10.74
N THR A 79 11.50 -1.41 11.55
CA THR A 79 10.42 -1.00 12.43
C THR A 79 10.75 -1.39 13.85
N ASP A 80 10.87 -0.41 14.74
CA ASP A 80 11.00 -0.62 16.17
C ASP A 80 9.60 -0.43 16.79
N VAL A 81 9.11 -1.46 17.46
CA VAL A 81 7.82 -1.44 18.17
C VAL A 81 8.08 -1.75 19.64
N PHE A 82 7.60 -0.90 20.52
CA PHE A 82 7.68 -1.18 21.96
C PHE A 82 6.61 -2.20 22.36
N ASP A 83 7.06 -3.40 22.76
CA ASP A 83 6.18 -4.43 23.31
C ASP A 83 5.90 -4.14 24.79
N THR A 84 4.69 -3.74 25.09
CA THR A 84 4.26 -3.43 26.46
C THR A 84 4.25 -4.63 27.39
N ARG A 85 4.18 -5.86 26.87
CA ARG A 85 4.19 -7.10 27.67
C ARG A 85 5.61 -7.46 28.10
N GLN A 86 6.55 -7.35 27.15
CA GLN A 86 7.96 -7.62 27.38
C GLN A 86 8.70 -6.41 27.95
N LYS A 87 8.08 -5.21 27.89
CA LYS A 87 8.67 -3.91 28.26
C LYS A 87 9.98 -3.64 27.53
N ASP A 88 10.07 -4.05 26.27
CA ASP A 88 11.26 -3.91 25.44
C ASP A 88 10.91 -3.57 24.01
N TRP A 89 11.92 -3.10 23.26
CA TRP A 89 11.79 -2.79 21.84
C TRP A 89 12.01 -4.02 20.97
N VAL A 90 11.05 -4.31 20.11
CA VAL A 90 11.15 -5.38 19.11
C VAL A 90 11.48 -4.76 17.77
N LEU A 91 12.64 -5.15 17.21
CA LEU A 91 13.09 -4.75 15.88
C LEU A 91 12.57 -5.75 14.85
N CYS A 92 11.84 -5.24 13.86
CA CYS A 92 11.43 -5.98 12.67
C CYS A 92 12.14 -5.39 11.45
N GLN A 93 12.77 -6.26 10.66
CA GLN A 93 13.41 -5.89 9.40
C GLN A 93 12.71 -6.60 8.25
N GLU A 94 12.43 -5.85 7.19
CA GLU A 94 11.82 -6.37 5.99
C GLU A 94 12.47 -5.73 4.76
N THR A 95 12.76 -6.57 3.77
CA THR A 95 13.26 -6.13 2.46
C THR A 95 12.29 -6.56 1.39
N ALA A 96 11.91 -5.64 0.52
CA ALA A 96 11.05 -5.90 -0.61
C ALA A 96 11.66 -5.35 -1.89
N VAL A 97 11.55 -6.13 -2.97
CA VAL A 97 12.07 -5.81 -4.30
C VAL A 97 10.91 -5.62 -5.25
N TYR A 98 10.99 -4.59 -6.10
CA TYR A 98 9.96 -4.26 -7.08
C TYR A 98 10.60 -3.99 -8.44
N LEU A 99 9.83 -4.24 -9.50
CA LEU A 99 10.14 -3.84 -10.86
C LEU A 99 9.12 -2.83 -11.37
N SER A 100 9.59 -1.81 -12.07
CA SER A 100 8.73 -0.77 -12.66
C SER A 100 8.96 -0.64 -14.16
N THR A 101 7.85 -0.45 -14.91
CA THR A 101 7.87 -0.08 -16.33
C THR A 101 8.07 1.43 -16.54
N ALA A 102 8.06 2.23 -15.46
CA ALA A 102 8.43 3.64 -15.49
C ALA A 102 9.86 3.81 -14.98
N THR A 103 10.57 4.81 -15.49
CA THR A 103 11.79 5.30 -14.86
C THR A 103 11.41 6.09 -13.62
N LEU A 104 11.83 5.63 -12.45
CA LEU A 104 11.49 6.19 -11.15
C LEU A 104 12.75 6.57 -10.37
N SER A 105 12.74 7.75 -9.77
CA SER A 105 13.64 8.11 -8.69
C SER A 105 13.28 7.35 -7.41
N ALA A 106 14.19 7.30 -6.44
CA ALA A 106 13.94 6.64 -5.16
C ALA A 106 12.78 7.31 -4.38
N VAL A 107 12.60 8.62 -4.52
CA VAL A 107 11.47 9.37 -3.92
C VAL A 107 10.15 8.96 -4.56
N GLU A 108 10.05 8.95 -5.88
CA GLU A 108 8.84 8.57 -6.61
C GLU A 108 8.46 7.12 -6.34
N ALA A 109 9.43 6.20 -6.34
CA ALA A 109 9.22 4.79 -5.99
C ALA A 109 8.69 4.63 -4.56
N ALA A 110 9.30 5.31 -3.58
CA ALA A 110 8.84 5.29 -2.19
C ALA A 110 7.41 5.80 -2.06
N HIS A 111 7.07 6.89 -2.76
CA HIS A 111 5.73 7.46 -2.78
C HIS A 111 4.70 6.51 -3.41
N ALA A 112 4.99 5.93 -4.57
CA ALA A 112 4.09 5.03 -5.27
C ALA A 112 3.78 3.77 -4.45
N ILE A 113 4.81 3.16 -3.85
CA ILE A 113 4.63 1.98 -3.00
C ILE A 113 3.84 2.32 -1.74
N ARG A 114 4.09 3.49 -1.12
CA ARG A 114 3.33 3.94 0.04
C ARG A 114 1.87 4.26 -0.29
N ALA A 115 1.60 4.85 -1.44
CA ALA A 115 0.24 5.14 -1.90
C ALA A 115 -0.58 3.87 -2.10
N HIS A 116 0.04 2.79 -2.59
CA HIS A 116 -0.62 1.49 -2.73
C HIS A 116 -1.12 0.94 -1.38
N TRP A 117 -0.32 1.04 -0.31
CA TRP A 117 -0.75 0.68 1.05
C TRP A 117 -1.89 1.56 1.59
N GLY A 118 -2.04 2.75 1.03
CA GLY A 118 -3.17 3.63 1.34
C GLY A 118 -4.52 3.04 0.92
N ILE A 119 -4.56 2.22 -0.14
CA ILE A 119 -5.77 1.53 -0.60
C ILE A 119 -6.22 0.53 0.47
N GLU A 120 -5.32 -0.29 0.99
CA GLU A 120 -5.65 -1.26 2.04
C GLU A 120 -6.12 -0.58 3.32
N ASN A 121 -5.37 0.40 3.82
CA ASN A 121 -5.68 1.04 5.09
C ASN A 121 -6.90 1.98 5.03
N ARG A 122 -7.10 2.68 3.91
CA ARG A 122 -8.19 3.67 3.80
C ARG A 122 -9.46 3.08 3.21
N LEU A 123 -9.36 2.03 2.39
CA LEU A 123 -10.52 1.45 1.71
C LEU A 123 -10.88 0.09 2.30
N HIS A 124 -10.01 -0.90 2.16
CA HIS A 124 -10.31 -2.26 2.59
C HIS A 124 -10.54 -2.35 4.09
N TYR A 125 -9.61 -1.87 4.91
CA TYR A 125 -9.78 -1.89 6.37
C TYR A 125 -11.07 -1.21 6.84
N VAL A 126 -11.45 -0.07 6.23
CA VAL A 126 -12.68 0.63 6.60
C VAL A 126 -13.92 -0.19 6.22
N ARG A 127 -13.92 -0.84 5.06
CA ARG A 127 -15.04 -1.71 4.65
C ARG A 127 -15.13 -2.95 5.52
N ASP A 128 -13.99 -3.61 5.74
CA ASP A 128 -13.93 -4.90 6.41
C ASP A 128 -14.23 -4.76 7.91
N VAL A 129 -13.59 -3.80 8.57
CA VAL A 129 -13.69 -3.62 10.02
C VAL A 129 -14.77 -2.61 10.40
N THR A 130 -14.72 -1.37 9.86
CA THR A 130 -15.65 -0.30 10.30
C THR A 130 -17.06 -0.52 9.78
N LEU A 131 -17.23 -0.94 8.52
CA LEU A 131 -18.52 -1.28 7.94
C LEU A 131 -18.90 -2.75 8.10
N GLY A 132 -18.06 -3.56 8.75
CA GLY A 132 -18.31 -4.95 9.10
C GLY A 132 -18.51 -5.88 7.91
N GLU A 133 -17.78 -5.66 6.80
CA GLU A 133 -17.91 -6.51 5.62
C GLU A 133 -17.45 -7.93 5.89
N ASP A 134 -16.29 -8.12 6.53
CA ASP A 134 -15.75 -9.43 6.90
C ASP A 134 -16.64 -10.18 7.91
N ALA A 135 -17.28 -9.46 8.82
CA ALA A 135 -18.20 -10.03 9.80
C ALA A 135 -19.60 -10.34 9.21
N SER A 136 -19.84 -9.95 7.95
CA SER A 136 -21.16 -10.08 7.32
C SER A 136 -21.49 -11.54 7.02
N ARG A 137 -22.63 -11.98 7.53
CA ARG A 137 -23.18 -13.33 7.27
C ARG A 137 -24.31 -13.35 6.25
N ILE A 138 -24.42 -12.29 5.45
CA ILE A 138 -25.45 -12.18 4.41
C ILE A 138 -25.11 -13.16 3.28
N ARG A 139 -25.99 -14.16 3.09
CA ARG A 139 -25.82 -15.19 2.04
C ARG A 139 -26.63 -14.93 0.78
N ARG A 140 -27.66 -14.12 0.87
CA ARG A 140 -28.47 -13.72 -0.29
C ARG A 140 -27.93 -12.41 -0.84
N ASN A 141 -27.52 -12.40 -2.10
CA ASN A 141 -26.98 -11.24 -2.81
C ASN A 141 -25.85 -10.50 -2.04
N PRO A 142 -24.80 -11.20 -1.59
CA PRO A 142 -23.71 -10.56 -0.81
C PRO A 142 -23.06 -9.41 -1.58
N GLY A 143 -22.96 -9.51 -2.91
CA GLY A 143 -22.40 -8.45 -3.77
C GLY A 143 -23.20 -7.14 -3.73
N LEU A 144 -24.52 -7.21 -3.59
CA LEU A 144 -25.35 -6.00 -3.44
C LEU A 144 -25.01 -5.25 -2.15
N PHE A 145 -24.83 -5.98 -1.04
CA PHE A 145 -24.48 -5.36 0.24
C PHE A 145 -23.05 -4.81 0.24
N ALA A 146 -22.10 -5.45 -0.45
CA ALA A 146 -20.78 -4.91 -0.66
C ALA A 146 -20.82 -3.60 -1.47
N LEU A 147 -21.65 -3.54 -2.50
CA LEU A 147 -21.88 -2.33 -3.28
C LEU A 147 -22.51 -1.20 -2.43
N LEU A 148 -23.53 -1.50 -1.62
CA LEU A 148 -24.15 -0.53 -0.72
C LEU A 148 -23.15 0.03 0.32
N ARG A 149 -22.28 -0.82 0.89
CA ARG A 149 -21.22 -0.35 1.78
C ARG A 149 -20.23 0.58 1.08
N SER A 150 -19.85 0.22 -0.16
CA SER A 150 -18.97 1.07 -0.98
C SER A 150 -19.62 2.41 -1.29
N PHE A 151 -20.90 2.42 -1.62
CA PHE A 151 -21.68 3.64 -1.85
C PHE A 151 -21.73 4.50 -0.59
N ALA A 152 -22.09 3.92 0.56
CA ALA A 152 -22.14 4.63 1.84
C ALA A 152 -20.77 5.23 2.21
N LEU A 153 -19.67 4.49 2.03
CA LEU A 153 -18.33 4.98 2.27
C LEU A 153 -17.98 6.18 1.36
N ASN A 154 -18.33 6.08 0.08
CA ASN A 154 -18.08 7.16 -0.87
C ASN A 154 -18.92 8.40 -0.53
N LEU A 155 -20.18 8.22 -0.13
CA LEU A 155 -21.04 9.31 0.32
C LEU A 155 -20.48 10.04 1.53
N LEU A 156 -20.05 9.30 2.56
CA LEU A 156 -19.43 9.88 3.75
C LEU A 156 -18.16 10.69 3.39
N ARG A 157 -17.30 10.14 2.53
CA ARG A 157 -16.08 10.81 2.07
C ARG A 157 -16.36 12.05 1.23
N PHE A 158 -17.34 11.97 0.33
CA PHE A 158 -17.75 13.10 -0.49
C PHE A 158 -18.23 14.27 0.37
N ASN A 159 -18.87 13.98 1.51
CA ASN A 159 -19.29 14.98 2.50
C ASN A 159 -18.20 15.32 3.55
N GLY A 160 -16.93 15.02 3.28
CA GLY A 160 -15.80 15.44 4.10
C GLY A 160 -15.60 14.67 5.41
N VAL A 161 -16.30 13.51 5.58
CA VAL A 161 -16.11 12.70 6.79
C VAL A 161 -14.80 11.95 6.72
N THR A 162 -13.82 12.37 7.52
CA THR A 162 -12.48 11.79 7.57
C THR A 162 -12.40 10.55 8.48
N ASN A 163 -13.09 10.59 9.62
CA ASN A 163 -13.21 9.45 10.53
C ASN A 163 -14.57 8.77 10.34
N ILE A 164 -14.57 7.67 9.60
CA ILE A 164 -15.82 6.97 9.22
C ILE A 164 -16.53 6.40 10.44
N SER A 165 -15.81 5.81 11.39
CA SER A 165 -16.42 5.25 12.61
C SER A 165 -17.14 6.32 13.44
N LEU A 166 -16.50 7.48 13.62
CA LEU A 166 -17.10 8.60 14.31
C LEU A 166 -18.29 9.16 13.52
N GLY A 167 -18.15 9.27 12.19
CA GLY A 167 -19.24 9.74 11.32
C GLY A 167 -20.49 8.85 11.38
N LEU A 168 -20.30 7.53 11.43
CA LEU A 168 -21.41 6.59 11.60
C LEU A 168 -22.09 6.76 12.96
N TYR A 169 -21.32 6.93 14.02
CA TYR A 169 -21.84 7.19 15.37
C TYR A 169 -22.64 8.49 15.43
N ASP A 170 -22.06 9.58 14.90
CA ASP A 170 -22.74 10.89 14.85
C ASP A 170 -24.05 10.84 14.06
N ASN A 171 -24.09 10.10 12.93
CA ASN A 171 -25.29 9.92 12.13
C ASN A 171 -26.38 9.09 12.86
N ALA A 172 -25.96 8.11 13.67
CA ALA A 172 -26.87 7.32 14.48
C ALA A 172 -27.52 8.16 15.60
N LEU A 173 -26.82 9.17 16.10
CA LEU A 173 -27.33 10.10 17.11
C LEU A 173 -28.19 11.23 16.53
N ASN A 174 -27.93 11.62 15.28
CA ASN A 174 -28.62 12.74 14.64
C ASN A 174 -28.95 12.39 13.17
N PHE A 175 -30.21 11.99 12.97
CA PHE A 175 -30.70 11.58 11.66
C PHE A 175 -30.79 12.75 10.65
N ASP A 176 -31.03 13.97 11.12
CA ASP A 176 -31.12 15.17 10.26
C ASP A 176 -29.76 15.43 9.58
N ARG A 177 -28.65 15.09 10.24
CA ARG A 177 -27.30 15.18 9.66
C ARG A 177 -27.15 14.23 8.46
N LEU A 178 -27.72 13.04 8.55
CA LEU A 178 -27.70 12.08 7.45
C LEU A 178 -28.46 12.61 6.23
N LEU A 179 -29.63 13.22 6.45
CA LEU A 179 -30.45 13.81 5.39
C LEU A 179 -29.82 15.06 4.76
N ALA A 180 -28.89 15.71 5.45
CA ALA A 180 -28.17 16.87 4.94
C ALA A 180 -27.00 16.52 4.00
N TYR A 181 -26.66 15.24 3.85
CA TYR A 181 -25.58 14.83 2.96
C TYR A 181 -25.94 15.08 1.50
N GLN A 182 -24.96 15.63 0.76
CA GLN A 182 -25.08 15.80 -0.69
C GLN A 182 -24.85 14.46 -1.40
N GLY A 183 -25.63 14.19 -2.45
CA GLY A 183 -25.48 12.96 -3.25
C GLY A 183 -26.35 11.80 -2.78
N LEU A 184 -27.32 12.07 -1.90
CA LEU A 184 -28.42 11.17 -1.57
C LEU A 184 -29.52 11.27 -2.60
#